data_53d56fc4443a0039c7ec59e83ef2f94b
#
_entry.id   53d56fc4443a0039c7ec59e83ef2f94b
#
_cell.length_a   1.000
_cell.length_b   1.000
_cell.length_c   1.000
_cell.angle_alpha   90.00
_cell.angle_beta   90.00
_cell.angle_gamma   90.00
#
_symmetry.space_group_name_H-M   'P 1'
#
loop_
_entity.id
_entity.type
_entity.pdbx_description
1 polymer ?
#
loop_
_entity_poly.entity_id
_entity_poly.type
_entity_poly.pdbx_seq_one_letter_code
_entity_poly.pdbx_strand_id
1 'polypeptide(L)'
;MYQRSHITTITMIALAACGQTRCGEAPDSERPAARPAVAIDVQAFEGREQTAPVGAAVAVRPAVRAVDKDGRGVPGLMVTFRVIDGGGAVTGEVATTNQEGVARLGGWVLGPVPGLNRVAARTPGLPEVLFEATGEANGQPTLTISAGDAQAVAAGMAAPVAPAVLARDAEGMPRAGLTVRFAVVSGGGMIERAEAVTGADGVASAGAWTLGPAPGPNTLTASAEGLPTLTFTATALSTEAPTLKKEVVLSGLDIAWDMAFLPDGTLLVTERSGRVRRLDQGAQQPTTILAPPADLGAAGQSGLLGIAVDPDFNTNRFIYTYQSSNLSGSMDNRIVRWKLSADGMTLGERRDLLVGIPWGAGGGHSGGRLRVGLDGHLYATTGDNRTGFIPQDLTGLGGKVVRIARDGTIPAANPMLGPTARREIFAYGFRNPQGIAVRPVTGELYLCEHGPNDSDEVTRIVAGGNGGWNPNGPDGRYIGYEGAKMTDTEQFPDAMRPLWVQNDSAGMSGCAFVSGPQWKAWDGALVVGFMAARKMEVLQLSGDGGALVKNTPIPGDGERLRGFTLGPDG
;
A
#
# COMPACT_ATOMS: atom_id res chain seq x y z
N MET A 1 -15.58 -2.00 -45.30
CA MET A 1 -15.72 -0.56 -45.53
C MET A 1 -14.79 0.17 -44.56
N TYR A 2 -13.77 0.77 -45.11
CA TYR A 2 -12.72 1.50 -44.37
C TYR A 2 -13.20 2.89 -44.03
N GLN A 3 -12.96 3.36 -42.79
CA GLN A 3 -12.87 4.79 -42.54
C GLN A 3 -11.58 5.07 -41.76
N ARG A 4 -10.75 5.89 -42.39
CA ARG A 4 -9.49 6.43 -41.86
C ARG A 4 -9.78 7.61 -40.95
N SER A 5 -9.11 7.70 -39.81
CA SER A 5 -9.01 8.91 -38.98
C SER A 5 -7.64 9.56 -39.15
N HIS A 6 -7.66 10.86 -39.34
CA HIS A 6 -6.53 11.72 -39.65
C HIS A 6 -5.61 11.97 -38.44
N ILE A 7 -4.30 11.83 -38.71
CA ILE A 7 -3.22 12.29 -37.82
C ILE A 7 -2.86 13.71 -38.25
N THR A 8 -2.94 14.64 -37.30
CA THR A 8 -2.46 16.02 -37.48
C THR A 8 -1.04 16.12 -36.93
N THR A 9 -0.08 16.25 -37.83
CA THR A 9 1.34 16.51 -37.52
C THR A 9 1.54 18.02 -37.30
N ILE A 10 2.10 18.43 -36.16
CA ILE A 10 2.57 19.81 -35.95
C ILE A 10 4.11 19.79 -36.07
N THR A 11 4.58 20.48 -37.11
CA THR A 11 6.00 20.70 -37.38
C THR A 11 6.46 21.95 -36.64
N MET A 12 7.47 21.83 -35.79
CA MET A 12 8.20 22.99 -35.26
C MET A 12 9.44 23.23 -36.11
N ILE A 13 9.54 24.46 -36.62
CA ILE A 13 10.69 24.96 -37.39
C ILE A 13 11.71 25.52 -36.41
N ALA A 14 12.94 25.01 -36.46
CA ALA A 14 14.11 25.60 -35.80
C ALA A 14 14.80 26.58 -36.75
N LEU A 15 14.96 27.83 -36.33
CA LEU A 15 15.82 28.78 -36.98
C LEU A 15 17.21 28.76 -36.32
N ALA A 16 18.21 28.44 -37.11
CA ALA A 16 19.61 28.61 -36.75
C ALA A 16 20.07 30.01 -37.18
N ALA A 17 20.73 30.74 -36.29
CA ALA A 17 21.53 31.91 -36.65
C ALA A 17 22.97 31.71 -36.16
N CYS A 18 23.87 31.72 -37.12
CA CYS A 18 25.33 31.67 -36.95
C CYS A 18 25.90 33.05 -36.76
N GLY A 19 26.93 33.20 -35.90
CA GLY A 19 27.69 34.45 -35.91
C GLY A 19 28.68 34.64 -34.77
N GLN A 20 29.88 34.22 -34.98
CA GLN A 20 31.18 34.83 -34.65
C GLN A 20 31.83 34.72 -33.27
N THR A 21 32.97 34.09 -33.31
CA THR A 21 34.12 33.97 -32.43
C THR A 21 34.62 35.24 -31.79
N ARG A 22 34.98 35.19 -30.48
CA ARG A 22 36.19 35.82 -29.94
C ARG A 22 36.76 35.03 -28.77
N CYS A 23 38.08 34.95 -28.77
CA CYS A 23 38.93 34.22 -27.82
C CYS A 23 39.01 34.85 -26.42
N GLY A 24 39.18 33.98 -25.42
CA GLY A 24 40.15 34.15 -24.34
C GLY A 24 39.63 34.74 -23.05
N GLU A 25 39.38 33.86 -22.09
CA GLU A 25 39.75 34.12 -20.71
C GLU A 25 39.75 32.78 -19.93
N ALA A 26 40.66 32.68 -18.96
CA ALA A 26 41.02 31.49 -18.23
C ALA A 26 39.91 30.94 -17.32
N PRO A 27 39.98 29.66 -16.83
CA PRO A 27 38.92 29.05 -16.05
C PRO A 27 38.85 29.66 -14.65
N ASP A 28 37.71 30.21 -14.33
CA ASP A 28 37.38 30.70 -13.00
C ASP A 28 37.07 29.49 -12.09
N SER A 29 37.61 29.55 -10.91
CA SER A 29 37.62 28.60 -9.84
C SER A 29 36.25 27.99 -9.55
N GLU A 30 36.22 26.68 -9.31
CA GLU A 30 35.12 25.90 -8.79
C GLU A 30 34.39 26.61 -7.64
N ARG A 31 33.19 27.08 -7.92
CA ARG A 31 32.25 27.51 -6.89
C ARG A 31 31.75 26.27 -6.21
N PRO A 32 31.86 26.09 -4.88
CA PRO A 32 31.33 24.91 -4.21
C PRO A 32 29.84 24.82 -4.50
N ALA A 33 29.38 23.61 -4.88
CA ALA A 33 27.99 23.33 -5.07
C ALA A 33 27.20 23.78 -3.83
N ALA A 34 26.22 24.65 -4.04
CA ALA A 34 25.38 25.15 -2.96
C ALA A 34 24.76 23.94 -2.23
N ARG A 35 24.95 23.85 -0.92
CA ARG A 35 24.25 22.87 -0.09
C ARG A 35 22.77 22.96 -0.40
N PRO A 36 22.06 21.83 -0.54
CA PRO A 36 20.62 21.86 -0.76
C PRO A 36 19.96 22.68 0.35
N ALA A 37 19.09 23.61 -0.04
CA ALA A 37 18.35 24.45 0.89
C ALA A 37 17.46 23.54 1.75
N VAL A 38 17.57 23.67 3.07
CA VAL A 38 16.73 22.92 4.02
C VAL A 38 15.65 23.88 4.51
N ALA A 39 14.38 23.50 4.36
CA ALA A 39 13.28 24.29 4.88
C ALA A 39 13.31 24.28 6.41
N ILE A 40 13.12 25.45 6.99
CA ILE A 40 13.01 25.64 8.44
C ILE A 40 11.62 26.11 8.86
N ASP A 41 10.81 26.57 7.90
CA ASP A 41 9.44 27.04 8.14
C ASP A 41 8.56 26.82 6.91
N VAL A 42 7.27 26.63 7.16
CA VAL A 42 6.20 26.57 6.15
C VAL A 42 5.08 27.50 6.58
N GLN A 43 4.72 28.42 5.71
CA GLN A 43 3.71 29.44 5.98
C GLN A 43 2.58 29.39 4.98
N ALA A 44 1.37 29.83 5.38
CA ALA A 44 0.29 30.05 4.44
C ALA A 44 0.68 31.12 3.42
N PHE A 45 0.54 30.81 2.15
CA PHE A 45 0.89 31.70 1.05
C PHE A 45 -0.34 32.36 0.41
N GLU A 46 -1.39 31.55 0.16
CA GLU A 46 -2.66 32.00 -0.40
C GLU A 46 -3.82 31.18 0.15
N GLY A 47 -5.03 31.74 0.13
CA GLY A 47 -6.28 31.04 0.42
C GLY A 47 -6.51 30.72 1.91
N ARG A 48 -5.99 31.56 2.84
CA ARG A 48 -6.02 31.29 4.29
C ARG A 48 -7.42 31.43 4.90
N GLU A 49 -8.14 32.46 4.54
CA GLU A 49 -9.48 32.76 5.04
C GLU A 49 -10.38 33.08 3.84
N GLN A 50 -11.48 32.36 3.69
CA GLN A 50 -12.35 32.49 2.55
C GLN A 50 -13.80 32.24 2.95
N THR A 51 -14.71 32.67 2.09
CA THR A 51 -16.14 32.37 2.19
C THR A 51 -16.64 31.86 0.85
N ALA A 52 -17.43 30.81 0.85
CA ALA A 52 -18.09 30.29 -0.34
C ALA A 52 -19.40 29.59 0.07
N PRO A 53 -20.37 29.42 -0.85
CA PRO A 53 -21.53 28.61 -0.56
C PRO A 53 -21.18 27.19 -0.16
N VAL A 54 -21.98 26.55 0.69
CA VAL A 54 -21.84 25.13 1.03
C VAL A 54 -21.83 24.27 -0.23
N GLY A 55 -20.96 23.26 -0.28
CA GLY A 55 -20.80 22.40 -1.45
C GLY A 55 -20.12 23.05 -2.65
N ALA A 56 -19.72 24.32 -2.58
CA ALA A 56 -18.99 25.01 -3.63
C ALA A 56 -17.47 24.98 -3.41
N ALA A 57 -16.72 25.15 -4.50
CA ALA A 57 -15.27 25.30 -4.41
C ALA A 57 -14.89 26.68 -3.89
N VAL A 58 -13.84 26.76 -3.08
CA VAL A 58 -13.25 28.04 -2.67
C VAL A 58 -12.65 28.78 -3.86
N ALA A 59 -12.70 30.11 -3.82
CA ALA A 59 -12.24 30.97 -4.92
C ALA A 59 -10.71 30.90 -5.12
N VAL A 60 -9.97 30.82 -4.02
CA VAL A 60 -8.50 30.75 -4.03
C VAL A 60 -8.05 29.41 -3.45
N ARG A 61 -7.34 28.65 -4.25
CA ARG A 61 -6.80 27.36 -3.81
C ARG A 61 -5.74 27.54 -2.72
N PRO A 62 -5.88 26.90 -1.55
CA PRO A 62 -4.86 26.97 -0.51
C PRO A 62 -3.45 26.67 -1.02
N ALA A 63 -2.51 27.49 -0.63
CA ALA A 63 -1.11 27.31 -0.96
C ALA A 63 -0.22 27.62 0.25
N VAL A 64 0.83 26.84 0.44
CA VAL A 64 1.89 27.10 1.42
C VAL A 64 3.18 27.47 0.72
N ARG A 65 4.04 28.21 1.41
CA ARG A 65 5.41 28.48 1.00
C ARG A 65 6.39 27.99 2.05
N ALA A 66 7.30 27.12 1.64
CA ALA A 66 8.41 26.63 2.45
C ALA A 66 9.63 27.52 2.24
N VAL A 67 10.30 27.93 3.32
CA VAL A 67 11.44 28.81 3.28
C VAL A 67 12.62 28.26 4.10
N ASP A 68 13.84 28.61 3.66
CA ASP A 68 15.08 28.37 4.41
C ASP A 68 15.34 29.49 5.45
N LYS A 69 16.45 29.37 6.18
CA LYS A 69 16.88 30.36 7.19
C LYS A 69 17.11 31.79 6.63
N ASP A 70 17.25 31.92 5.33
CA ASP A 70 17.48 33.22 4.65
C ASP A 70 16.18 33.73 3.99
N GLY A 71 15.04 33.07 4.21
CA GLY A 71 13.72 33.41 3.66
C GLY A 71 13.55 33.05 2.18
N ARG A 72 14.47 32.25 1.61
CA ARG A 72 14.38 31.80 0.22
C ARG A 72 13.47 30.59 0.13
N GLY A 73 12.71 30.50 -0.97
CA GLY A 73 11.85 29.33 -1.23
C GLY A 73 12.65 28.04 -1.38
N VAL A 74 12.15 26.96 -0.77
CA VAL A 74 12.77 25.63 -0.84
C VAL A 74 11.94 24.73 -1.76
N PRO A 75 12.44 24.38 -2.95
CA PRO A 75 11.74 23.50 -3.88
C PRO A 75 11.85 22.02 -3.49
N GLY A 76 10.95 21.21 -4.04
CA GLY A 76 11.02 19.75 -3.92
C GLY A 76 10.47 19.17 -2.61
N LEU A 77 9.88 19.98 -1.73
CA LEU A 77 9.24 19.50 -0.51
C LEU A 77 7.82 18.99 -0.79
N MET A 78 7.53 17.83 -0.28
CA MET A 78 6.18 17.25 -0.34
C MET A 78 5.31 17.87 0.74
N VAL A 79 4.13 18.34 0.35
CA VAL A 79 3.08 18.88 1.22
C VAL A 79 1.82 18.05 1.04
N THR A 80 1.28 17.56 2.14
CA THR A 80 0.00 16.83 2.15
C THR A 80 -1.09 17.71 2.73
N PHE A 81 -2.17 17.89 1.98
CA PHE A 81 -3.36 18.63 2.39
C PHE A 81 -4.47 17.66 2.82
N ARG A 82 -5.13 17.92 3.91
CA ARG A 82 -6.21 17.08 4.42
C ARG A 82 -7.33 17.93 5.00
N VAL A 83 -8.59 17.59 4.70
CA VAL A 83 -9.75 18.13 5.41
C VAL A 83 -9.72 17.63 6.85
N ILE A 84 -9.84 18.54 7.80
CA ILE A 84 -9.85 18.24 9.24
C ILE A 84 -11.16 18.66 9.91
N ASP A 85 -11.97 19.51 9.25
CA ASP A 85 -13.25 19.97 9.74
C ASP A 85 -14.17 20.40 8.59
N GLY A 86 -15.49 20.43 8.82
CA GLY A 86 -16.51 20.93 7.89
C GLY A 86 -17.02 19.93 6.84
N GLY A 87 -16.45 18.72 6.74
CA GLY A 87 -16.96 17.63 5.90
C GLY A 87 -16.85 17.84 4.39
N GLY A 88 -16.00 18.76 3.93
CA GLY A 88 -15.73 19.03 2.52
C GLY A 88 -14.77 18.02 1.89
N ALA A 89 -14.37 18.27 0.64
CA ALA A 89 -13.45 17.42 -0.11
C ALA A 89 -12.33 18.23 -0.75
N VAL A 90 -11.15 17.61 -0.87
CA VAL A 90 -9.99 18.18 -1.57
C VAL A 90 -9.59 17.30 -2.76
N THR A 91 -8.96 17.91 -3.75
CA THR A 91 -8.33 17.21 -4.88
C THR A 91 -6.87 17.62 -4.96
N GLY A 92 -6.01 16.72 -5.43
CA GLY A 92 -4.56 16.99 -5.42
C GLY A 92 -4.01 17.12 -4.01
N GLU A 93 -4.37 16.19 -3.13
CA GLU A 93 -4.01 16.17 -1.70
C GLU A 93 -2.51 16.22 -1.45
N VAL A 94 -1.70 15.79 -2.41
CA VAL A 94 -0.25 15.85 -2.34
C VAL A 94 0.28 16.78 -3.42
N ALA A 95 1.05 17.78 -3.01
CA ALA A 95 1.72 18.72 -3.90
C ALA A 95 3.19 18.88 -3.51
N THR A 96 4.04 19.16 -4.49
CA THR A 96 5.47 19.41 -4.26
C THR A 96 5.77 20.90 -4.46
N THR A 97 6.60 21.48 -3.60
CA THR A 97 6.98 22.88 -3.72
C THR A 97 7.77 23.12 -5.01
N ASN A 98 7.42 24.20 -5.73
CA ASN A 98 8.09 24.67 -6.95
C ASN A 98 9.39 25.44 -6.63
N GLN A 99 9.99 26.09 -7.64
CA GLN A 99 11.24 26.85 -7.49
C GLN A 99 11.15 28.03 -6.50
N GLU A 100 9.96 28.59 -6.34
CA GLU A 100 9.65 29.66 -5.37
C GLU A 100 9.31 29.11 -3.97
N GLY A 101 9.39 27.79 -3.77
CA GLY A 101 9.04 27.11 -2.53
C GLY A 101 7.53 26.95 -2.30
N VAL A 102 6.68 27.13 -3.34
CA VAL A 102 5.22 27.12 -3.21
C VAL A 102 4.64 25.77 -3.60
N ALA A 103 3.82 25.18 -2.71
CA ALA A 103 2.95 24.04 -2.99
C ALA A 103 1.48 24.47 -2.89
N ARG A 104 0.67 24.11 -3.90
CA ARG A 104 -0.73 24.52 -4.01
C ARG A 104 -1.65 23.29 -4.07
N LEU A 105 -2.72 23.33 -3.29
CA LEU A 105 -3.80 22.35 -3.34
C LEU A 105 -4.48 22.34 -4.72
N GLY A 106 -4.85 21.18 -5.23
CA GLY A 106 -5.54 21.05 -6.52
C GLY A 106 -6.93 21.69 -6.52
N GLY A 107 -7.70 21.50 -5.46
CA GLY A 107 -9.01 22.11 -5.25
C GLY A 107 -9.52 21.85 -3.85
N TRP A 108 -10.40 22.69 -3.36
CA TRP A 108 -11.11 22.53 -2.08
C TRP A 108 -12.59 22.88 -2.27
N VAL A 109 -13.44 21.90 -2.06
CA VAL A 109 -14.90 22.04 -2.03
C VAL A 109 -15.34 22.03 -0.58
N LEU A 110 -16.12 23.02 -0.15
CA LEU A 110 -16.64 23.13 1.22
C LEU A 110 -17.68 22.04 1.49
N GLY A 111 -17.83 21.69 2.75
CA GLY A 111 -18.85 20.76 3.21
C GLY A 111 -20.29 21.26 2.97
N PRO A 112 -21.26 20.35 3.11
CA PRO A 112 -22.67 20.67 2.82
C PRO A 112 -23.37 21.43 3.95
N VAL A 113 -22.68 21.72 5.06
CA VAL A 113 -23.25 22.39 6.24
C VAL A 113 -22.65 23.78 6.35
N PRO A 114 -23.47 24.83 6.53
CA PRO A 114 -22.96 26.17 6.83
C PRO A 114 -22.10 26.18 8.09
N GLY A 115 -20.99 26.93 8.03
CA GLY A 115 -20.05 27.03 9.14
C GLY A 115 -18.60 26.87 8.71
N LEU A 116 -17.75 26.64 9.70
CA LEU A 116 -16.31 26.58 9.51
C LEU A 116 -15.88 25.28 8.86
N ASN A 117 -15.08 25.41 7.82
CA ASN A 117 -14.37 24.31 7.15
C ASN A 117 -12.88 24.52 7.33
N ARG A 118 -12.10 23.44 7.51
CA ARG A 118 -10.66 23.51 7.72
C ARG A 118 -9.91 22.49 6.89
N VAL A 119 -8.81 22.95 6.29
CA VAL A 119 -7.81 22.12 5.62
C VAL A 119 -6.47 22.34 6.31
N ALA A 120 -5.80 21.26 6.65
CA ALA A 120 -4.45 21.26 7.18
C ALA A 120 -3.45 20.92 6.08
N ALA A 121 -2.38 21.73 5.96
CA ALA A 121 -1.22 21.42 5.13
C ALA A 121 -0.07 20.95 6.01
N ARG A 122 0.43 19.75 5.75
CA ARG A 122 1.52 19.11 6.52
C ARG A 122 2.74 18.87 5.67
N THR A 123 3.89 19.22 6.24
CA THR A 123 5.20 18.87 5.70
C THR A 123 5.98 18.17 6.81
N PRO A 124 6.64 17.04 6.55
CA PRO A 124 7.38 16.30 7.59
C PRO A 124 8.42 17.19 8.30
N GLY A 125 8.39 17.19 9.62
CA GLY A 125 9.33 17.92 10.46
C GLY A 125 9.09 19.43 10.62
N LEU A 126 8.01 19.97 10.05
CA LEU A 126 7.65 21.39 10.12
C LEU A 126 6.25 21.57 10.70
N PRO A 127 5.94 22.78 11.25
CA PRO A 127 4.61 23.07 11.78
C PRO A 127 3.50 22.90 10.74
N GLU A 128 2.33 22.46 11.20
CA GLU A 128 1.15 22.37 10.36
C GLU A 128 0.57 23.75 10.07
N VAL A 129 0.15 23.97 8.83
CA VAL A 129 -0.49 25.22 8.40
C VAL A 129 -1.99 24.97 8.21
N LEU A 130 -2.81 25.79 8.85
CA LEU A 130 -4.27 25.69 8.74
C LEU A 130 -4.82 26.72 7.76
N PHE A 131 -5.78 26.28 6.95
CA PHE A 131 -6.62 27.09 6.08
C PHE A 131 -8.06 26.98 6.56
N GLU A 132 -8.72 28.11 6.68
CA GLU A 132 -10.11 28.19 7.11
C GLU A 132 -10.96 28.78 5.98
N ALA A 133 -12.17 28.24 5.85
CA ALA A 133 -13.19 28.82 4.98
C ALA A 133 -14.56 28.69 5.65
N THR A 134 -15.38 29.73 5.52
CA THR A 134 -16.75 29.71 6.01
C THR A 134 -17.67 29.28 4.87
N GLY A 135 -18.37 28.15 5.08
CA GLY A 135 -19.48 27.74 4.22
C GLY A 135 -20.72 28.56 4.53
N GLU A 136 -21.22 29.31 3.55
CA GLU A 136 -22.49 30.06 3.67
C GLU A 136 -23.63 29.22 3.11
N ALA A 137 -24.83 29.35 3.69
CA ALA A 137 -26.03 28.79 3.12
C ALA A 137 -26.20 29.33 1.68
N ASN A 138 -26.45 28.43 0.73
CA ASN A 138 -26.50 28.79 -0.70
C ASN A 138 -27.87 29.36 -1.12
N GLY A 139 -28.76 29.56 -0.17
CA GLY A 139 -30.13 30.06 -0.44
C GLY A 139 -31.03 29.05 -1.17
N GLN A 140 -30.57 27.75 -1.27
CA GLN A 140 -31.35 26.70 -1.91
C GLN A 140 -31.45 25.48 -0.95
N PRO A 141 -32.61 24.83 -0.90
CA PRO A 141 -32.76 23.57 -0.19
C PRO A 141 -31.82 22.49 -0.75
N THR A 142 -31.31 21.61 0.09
CA THR A 142 -30.38 20.55 -0.31
C THR A 142 -30.86 19.19 0.17
N LEU A 143 -30.44 18.13 -0.56
CA LEU A 143 -30.53 16.74 -0.16
C LEU A 143 -29.14 16.12 -0.29
N THR A 144 -28.68 15.44 0.75
CA THR A 144 -27.34 14.81 0.78
C THR A 144 -27.43 13.41 1.36
N ILE A 145 -26.54 12.52 0.95
CA ILE A 145 -26.40 11.19 1.58
C ILE A 145 -25.84 11.39 3.00
N SER A 146 -26.51 10.82 4.00
CA SER A 146 -26.08 10.88 5.39
C SER A 146 -25.54 9.55 5.93
N ALA A 147 -25.98 8.41 5.36
CA ALA A 147 -25.50 7.07 5.76
C ALA A 147 -25.81 6.04 4.67
N GLY A 148 -25.10 4.92 4.70
CA GLY A 148 -25.44 3.70 3.96
C GLY A 148 -25.05 3.68 2.48
N ASP A 149 -24.08 4.50 2.06
CA ASP A 149 -23.48 4.42 0.72
C ASP A 149 -22.22 3.56 0.70
N ALA A 150 -21.78 3.14 -0.48
CA ALA A 150 -20.54 2.43 -0.77
C ALA A 150 -20.31 1.16 0.08
N GLN A 151 -21.37 0.39 0.32
CA GLN A 151 -21.31 -0.82 1.15
C GLN A 151 -21.00 -2.07 0.32
N ALA A 152 -20.47 -3.10 0.99
CA ALA A 152 -20.27 -4.42 0.40
C ALA A 152 -20.78 -5.50 1.38
N VAL A 153 -21.62 -6.40 0.90
CA VAL A 153 -22.19 -7.51 1.70
C VAL A 153 -22.50 -8.69 0.77
N ALA A 154 -22.60 -9.88 1.31
CA ALA A 154 -22.94 -11.07 0.54
C ALA A 154 -24.25 -10.88 -0.25
N ALA A 155 -24.28 -11.39 -1.48
CA ALA A 155 -25.45 -11.34 -2.35
C ALA A 155 -26.69 -11.92 -1.63
N GLY A 156 -27.80 -11.23 -1.75
CA GLY A 156 -29.05 -11.56 -1.08
C GLY A 156 -29.13 -11.17 0.40
N MET A 157 -28.10 -10.54 0.97
CA MET A 157 -28.08 -10.08 2.36
C MET A 157 -28.38 -8.60 2.49
N ALA A 158 -28.85 -8.18 3.66
CA ALA A 158 -29.08 -6.77 3.97
C ALA A 158 -27.75 -6.06 4.21
N ALA A 159 -27.61 -4.86 3.64
CA ALA A 159 -26.50 -3.96 3.91
C ALA A 159 -26.48 -3.58 5.41
N PRO A 160 -25.29 -3.52 6.05
CA PRO A 160 -25.17 -3.31 7.49
C PRO A 160 -25.66 -1.94 7.96
N VAL A 161 -25.64 -0.95 7.08
CA VAL A 161 -26.11 0.42 7.38
C VAL A 161 -27.27 0.78 6.45
N ALA A 162 -28.41 1.14 7.00
CA ALA A 162 -29.57 1.56 6.22
C ALA A 162 -29.26 2.85 5.42
N PRO A 163 -29.57 2.92 4.12
CA PRO A 163 -29.45 4.14 3.33
C PRO A 163 -30.29 5.26 3.93
N ALA A 164 -29.67 6.40 4.15
CA ALA A 164 -30.32 7.58 4.69
C ALA A 164 -29.83 8.86 4.01
N VAL A 165 -30.73 9.83 3.88
CA VAL A 165 -30.47 11.17 3.35
C VAL A 165 -30.79 12.23 4.39
N LEU A 166 -30.10 13.36 4.32
CA LEU A 166 -30.34 14.55 5.12
C LEU A 166 -30.83 15.67 4.20
N ALA A 167 -32.02 16.20 4.48
CA ALA A 167 -32.58 17.35 3.84
C ALA A 167 -32.34 18.61 4.67
N ARG A 168 -31.96 19.70 4.00
CA ARG A 168 -31.82 21.03 4.59
C ARG A 168 -32.63 22.06 3.82
N ASP A 169 -33.14 23.06 4.51
CA ASP A 169 -33.83 24.23 3.87
C ASP A 169 -32.80 25.21 3.27
N ALA A 170 -33.31 26.34 2.75
CA ALA A 170 -32.50 27.39 2.15
C ALA A 170 -31.56 28.08 3.14
N GLU A 171 -31.89 28.06 4.41
CA GLU A 171 -31.09 28.58 5.54
C GLU A 171 -30.07 27.58 6.04
N GLY A 172 -30.05 26.33 5.49
CA GLY A 172 -29.15 25.26 5.87
C GLY A 172 -29.54 24.48 7.12
N MET A 173 -30.76 24.73 7.66
CA MET A 173 -31.29 24.02 8.82
C MET A 173 -31.93 22.69 8.42
N PRO A 174 -31.97 21.66 9.30
CA PRO A 174 -32.67 20.41 9.01
C PRO A 174 -34.12 20.65 8.58
N ARG A 175 -34.53 20.09 7.44
CA ARG A 175 -35.88 20.22 6.87
C ARG A 175 -36.73 19.01 7.23
N ALA A 176 -37.62 19.15 8.19
CA ALA A 176 -38.63 18.14 8.51
C ALA A 176 -39.79 18.12 7.53
N GLY A 177 -40.49 16.98 7.44
CA GLY A 177 -41.74 16.87 6.66
C GLY A 177 -41.56 16.73 5.15
N LEU A 178 -40.31 16.59 4.65
CA LEU A 178 -40.05 16.34 3.24
C LEU A 178 -40.21 14.86 2.91
N THR A 179 -41.04 14.53 1.94
CA THR A 179 -41.20 13.17 1.43
C THR A 179 -40.03 12.82 0.51
N VAL A 180 -39.31 11.76 0.84
CA VAL A 180 -38.22 11.20 0.04
C VAL A 180 -38.63 9.82 -0.49
N ARG A 181 -38.46 9.61 -1.79
CA ARG A 181 -38.71 8.34 -2.48
C ARG A 181 -37.43 7.62 -2.75
N PHE A 182 -37.38 6.37 -2.34
CA PHE A 182 -36.29 5.45 -2.57
C PHE A 182 -36.68 4.40 -3.61
N ALA A 183 -35.77 4.14 -4.56
CA ALA A 183 -36.01 3.13 -5.58
C ALA A 183 -34.76 2.33 -5.91
N VAL A 184 -34.85 1.01 -5.88
CA VAL A 184 -33.79 0.13 -6.40
C VAL A 184 -33.73 0.27 -7.91
N VAL A 185 -32.55 0.63 -8.44
CA VAL A 185 -32.34 0.88 -9.88
C VAL A 185 -31.67 -0.31 -10.54
N SER A 186 -30.70 -0.92 -9.86
CA SER A 186 -29.99 -2.09 -10.39
C SER A 186 -29.65 -3.10 -9.28
N GLY A 187 -29.24 -4.31 -9.68
CA GLY A 187 -28.85 -5.38 -8.79
C GLY A 187 -29.98 -6.29 -8.34
N GLY A 188 -31.26 -5.91 -8.50
CA GLY A 188 -32.41 -6.78 -8.21
C GLY A 188 -32.72 -7.00 -6.72
N GLY A 189 -32.22 -6.12 -5.84
CA GLY A 189 -32.48 -6.16 -4.40
C GLY A 189 -33.80 -5.52 -3.99
N MET A 190 -33.99 -5.34 -2.68
CA MET A 190 -35.20 -4.72 -2.12
C MET A 190 -34.85 -3.78 -0.96
N ILE A 191 -35.73 -2.82 -0.71
CA ILE A 191 -35.67 -1.90 0.44
C ILE A 191 -36.92 -2.06 1.31
N GLU A 192 -36.76 -1.75 2.60
CA GLU A 192 -37.86 -1.84 3.55
C GLU A 192 -38.93 -0.77 3.27
N ARG A 193 -38.52 0.43 2.89
CA ARG A 193 -39.40 1.59 2.67
C ARG A 193 -39.07 2.25 1.33
N ALA A 194 -40.03 2.22 0.42
CA ALA A 194 -39.93 2.94 -0.84
C ALA A 194 -40.18 4.45 -0.68
N GLU A 195 -40.75 4.88 0.45
CA GLU A 195 -41.03 6.28 0.77
C GLU A 195 -40.84 6.52 2.26
N ALA A 196 -40.19 7.63 2.61
CA ALA A 196 -40.02 8.06 4.00
C ALA A 196 -40.11 9.58 4.10
N VAL A 197 -40.60 10.09 5.23
CA VAL A 197 -40.69 11.51 5.52
C VAL A 197 -39.57 11.91 6.45
N THR A 198 -38.88 13.02 6.18
CA THR A 198 -37.79 13.51 7.04
C THR A 198 -38.29 13.87 8.43
N GLY A 199 -37.56 13.43 9.45
CA GLY A 199 -37.78 13.77 10.87
C GLY A 199 -37.42 15.22 11.20
N ALA A 200 -37.51 15.57 12.49
CA ALA A 200 -37.10 16.89 12.98
C ALA A 200 -35.59 17.16 12.78
N ASP A 201 -34.79 16.10 12.67
CA ASP A 201 -33.37 16.13 12.33
C ASP A 201 -33.09 16.27 10.83
N GLY A 202 -34.13 16.34 9.99
CA GLY A 202 -34.04 16.40 8.55
C GLY A 202 -33.69 15.06 7.87
N VAL A 203 -33.65 13.93 8.60
CA VAL A 203 -33.22 12.62 8.08
C VAL A 203 -34.43 11.81 7.62
N ALA A 204 -34.28 11.17 6.44
CA ALA A 204 -35.17 10.11 5.94
C ALA A 204 -34.35 8.87 5.59
N SER A 205 -34.84 7.67 5.95
CA SER A 205 -34.14 6.40 5.70
C SER A 205 -35.03 5.41 4.95
N ALA A 206 -34.43 4.71 3.97
CA ALA A 206 -35.05 3.59 3.26
C ALA A 206 -35.28 2.35 4.14
N GLY A 207 -34.78 2.35 5.39
CA GLY A 207 -34.71 1.14 6.19
C GLY A 207 -33.71 0.13 5.63
N ALA A 208 -33.89 -1.15 5.92
CA ALA A 208 -33.00 -2.19 5.46
C ALA A 208 -32.94 -2.24 3.92
N TRP A 209 -31.73 -2.26 3.37
CA TRP A 209 -31.48 -2.49 1.95
C TRP A 209 -30.88 -3.88 1.75
N THR A 210 -31.68 -4.82 1.30
CA THR A 210 -31.24 -6.15 0.90
C THR A 210 -30.74 -6.10 -0.53
N LEU A 211 -29.47 -6.47 -0.75
CA LEU A 211 -28.88 -6.51 -2.08
C LEU A 211 -29.46 -7.67 -2.91
N GLY A 212 -29.33 -7.58 -4.21
CA GLY A 212 -29.80 -8.63 -5.11
C GLY A 212 -29.10 -9.98 -4.92
N PRO A 213 -29.70 -11.08 -5.39
CA PRO A 213 -29.17 -12.43 -5.20
C PRO A 213 -27.95 -12.74 -6.09
N ALA A 214 -27.71 -11.93 -7.12
CA ALA A 214 -26.53 -12.08 -7.97
C ALA A 214 -25.38 -11.18 -7.50
N PRO A 215 -24.13 -11.66 -7.49
CA PRO A 215 -22.96 -10.82 -7.22
C PRO A 215 -22.83 -9.67 -8.24
N GLY A 216 -22.40 -8.53 -7.77
CA GLY A 216 -22.18 -7.35 -8.61
C GLY A 216 -22.69 -6.06 -8.02
N PRO A 217 -22.65 -4.96 -8.79
CA PRO A 217 -23.07 -3.65 -8.33
C PRO A 217 -24.60 -3.59 -8.13
N ASN A 218 -24.99 -2.95 -7.04
CA ASN A 218 -26.37 -2.60 -6.73
C ASN A 218 -26.46 -1.08 -6.61
N THR A 219 -27.53 -0.49 -7.13
CA THR A 219 -27.78 0.94 -7.00
C THR A 219 -29.17 1.21 -6.49
N LEU A 220 -29.28 2.19 -5.60
CA LEU A 220 -30.49 2.71 -5.02
C LEU A 220 -30.53 4.22 -5.23
N THR A 221 -31.65 4.79 -5.63
CA THR A 221 -31.81 6.24 -5.72
C THR A 221 -32.67 6.77 -4.59
N ALA A 222 -32.38 8.01 -4.17
CA ALA A 222 -33.25 8.82 -3.31
C ALA A 222 -33.60 10.11 -4.03
N SER A 223 -34.87 10.43 -4.12
CA SER A 223 -35.39 11.62 -4.79
C SER A 223 -36.44 12.33 -3.93
N ALA A 224 -36.45 13.65 -3.99
CA ALA A 224 -37.47 14.48 -3.37
C ALA A 224 -37.83 15.61 -4.34
N GLU A 225 -39.05 16.14 -4.23
CA GLU A 225 -39.55 17.18 -5.12
C GLU A 225 -38.68 18.43 -5.07
N GLY A 226 -38.26 18.89 -6.26
CA GLY A 226 -37.46 20.11 -6.43
C GLY A 226 -35.98 19.95 -6.05
N LEU A 227 -35.51 18.72 -5.72
CA LEU A 227 -34.12 18.45 -5.32
C LEU A 227 -33.44 17.46 -6.26
N PRO A 228 -32.10 17.50 -6.39
CA PRO A 228 -31.34 16.51 -7.16
C PRO A 228 -31.53 15.10 -6.64
N THR A 229 -31.64 14.13 -7.55
CA THR A 229 -31.69 12.72 -7.22
C THR A 229 -30.28 12.26 -6.78
N LEU A 230 -30.20 11.57 -5.66
CA LEU A 230 -29.00 10.96 -5.14
C LEU A 230 -28.93 9.47 -5.51
N THR A 231 -27.73 8.95 -5.68
CA THR A 231 -27.51 7.53 -5.96
C THR A 231 -26.64 6.93 -4.88
N PHE A 232 -27.12 5.87 -4.23
CA PHE A 232 -26.37 5.00 -3.36
C PHE A 232 -25.81 3.85 -4.17
N THR A 233 -24.64 3.40 -3.80
CA THR A 233 -23.95 2.26 -4.38
C THR A 233 -23.73 1.18 -3.32
N ALA A 234 -23.81 -0.07 -3.72
CA ALA A 234 -23.38 -1.20 -2.92
C ALA A 234 -22.91 -2.34 -3.82
N THR A 235 -22.06 -3.21 -3.31
CA THR A 235 -21.57 -4.40 -4.02
C THR A 235 -22.11 -5.64 -3.34
N ALA A 236 -22.89 -6.44 -4.07
CA ALA A 236 -23.27 -7.78 -3.67
C ALA A 236 -22.09 -8.72 -3.93
N LEU A 237 -21.51 -9.26 -2.86
CA LEU A 237 -20.36 -10.17 -2.93
C LEU A 237 -20.83 -11.60 -3.23
N SER A 238 -20.05 -12.33 -4.03
CA SER A 238 -20.31 -13.75 -4.23
C SER A 238 -20.14 -14.53 -2.92
N THR A 239 -21.02 -15.48 -2.68
CA THR A 239 -20.91 -16.46 -1.59
C THR A 239 -20.28 -17.78 -2.04
N GLU A 240 -20.12 -17.96 -3.35
CA GLU A 240 -19.52 -19.14 -3.95
C GLU A 240 -18.00 -19.03 -4.00
N ALA A 241 -17.30 -20.09 -3.60
CA ALA A 241 -15.87 -20.21 -3.85
C ALA A 241 -15.61 -20.34 -5.37
N PRO A 242 -14.49 -19.81 -5.87
CA PRO A 242 -14.10 -20.02 -7.27
C PRO A 242 -13.73 -21.48 -7.50
N THR A 243 -13.90 -21.95 -8.73
CA THR A 243 -13.30 -23.21 -9.17
C THR A 243 -11.87 -22.93 -9.60
N LEU A 244 -10.90 -23.54 -8.92
CA LEU A 244 -9.51 -23.38 -9.25
C LEU A 244 -9.09 -24.32 -10.39
N LYS A 245 -8.31 -23.79 -11.33
CA LYS A 245 -7.59 -24.56 -12.36
C LYS A 245 -6.10 -24.39 -12.12
N LYS A 246 -5.36 -25.50 -12.07
CA LYS A 246 -3.91 -25.47 -12.00
C LYS A 246 -3.31 -25.59 -13.40
N GLU A 247 -2.36 -24.72 -13.70
CA GLU A 247 -1.53 -24.79 -14.90
C GLU A 247 -0.06 -24.68 -14.53
N VAL A 248 0.81 -25.48 -15.16
CA VAL A 248 2.25 -25.36 -15.01
C VAL A 248 2.75 -24.35 -16.04
N VAL A 249 3.08 -23.15 -15.58
CA VAL A 249 3.58 -22.06 -16.46
C VAL A 249 5.06 -22.25 -16.77
N LEU A 250 5.84 -22.76 -15.80
CA LEU A 250 7.28 -22.93 -15.93
C LEU A 250 7.75 -24.11 -15.07
N SER A 251 8.67 -24.90 -15.59
CA SER A 251 9.28 -26.03 -14.90
C SER A 251 10.81 -26.02 -15.03
N GLY A 252 11.49 -26.93 -14.31
CA GLY A 252 12.94 -27.06 -14.37
C GLY A 252 13.72 -25.93 -13.69
N LEU A 253 13.10 -25.23 -12.75
CA LEU A 253 13.73 -24.20 -11.93
C LEU A 253 14.52 -24.80 -10.77
N ASP A 254 15.65 -24.18 -10.42
CA ASP A 254 16.48 -24.57 -9.29
C ASP A 254 16.06 -23.80 -8.01
N ILE A 255 15.12 -24.37 -7.28
CA ILE A 255 14.51 -23.78 -6.09
C ILE A 255 14.00 -22.36 -6.36
N ALA A 256 12.93 -22.27 -7.16
CA ALA A 256 12.20 -21.02 -7.33
C ALA A 256 11.80 -20.45 -5.96
N TRP A 257 12.11 -19.17 -5.72
CA TRP A 257 11.89 -18.58 -4.40
C TRP A 257 10.79 -17.53 -4.39
N ASP A 258 10.83 -16.56 -5.30
CA ASP A 258 9.82 -15.51 -5.44
C ASP A 258 9.61 -15.16 -6.90
N MET A 259 8.53 -14.43 -7.18
CA MET A 259 8.18 -14.01 -8.52
C MET A 259 7.52 -12.64 -8.53
N ALA A 260 7.69 -11.94 -9.65
CA ALA A 260 7.06 -10.64 -9.90
C ALA A 260 6.77 -10.48 -11.38
N PHE A 261 5.75 -9.71 -11.73
CA PHE A 261 5.43 -9.38 -13.11
C PHE A 261 5.95 -7.99 -13.46
N LEU A 262 6.49 -7.85 -14.67
CA LEU A 262 6.71 -6.56 -15.31
C LEU A 262 5.36 -5.99 -15.79
N PRO A 263 5.27 -4.67 -16.05
CA PRO A 263 4.02 -4.05 -16.50
C PRO A 263 3.49 -4.60 -17.85
N ASP A 264 4.35 -5.20 -18.66
CA ASP A 264 4.00 -5.85 -19.93
C ASP A 264 3.53 -7.30 -19.75
N GLY A 265 3.41 -7.78 -18.51
CA GLY A 265 3.01 -9.16 -18.20
C GLY A 265 4.13 -10.20 -18.25
N THR A 266 5.37 -9.80 -18.51
CA THR A 266 6.55 -10.67 -18.42
C THR A 266 6.75 -11.15 -16.98
N LEU A 267 6.89 -12.45 -16.77
CA LEU A 267 7.14 -13.04 -15.46
C LEU A 267 8.65 -13.10 -15.16
N LEU A 268 9.03 -12.60 -14.01
CA LEU A 268 10.36 -12.77 -13.41
C LEU A 268 10.31 -13.74 -12.25
N VAL A 269 11.27 -14.66 -12.19
CA VAL A 269 11.38 -15.65 -11.08
C VAL A 269 12.83 -15.65 -10.58
N THR A 270 12.98 -15.56 -9.25
CA THR A 270 14.28 -15.76 -8.60
C THR A 270 14.50 -17.25 -8.30
N GLU A 271 15.67 -17.74 -8.63
CA GLU A 271 16.17 -19.04 -8.15
C GLU A 271 17.16 -18.80 -7.01
N ARG A 272 17.01 -19.54 -5.93
CA ARG A 272 17.84 -19.39 -4.72
C ARG A 272 19.35 -19.47 -5.01
N SER A 273 19.74 -20.23 -6.03
CA SER A 273 21.11 -20.35 -6.52
C SER A 273 21.67 -19.08 -7.16
N GLY A 274 20.86 -18.02 -7.35
CA GLY A 274 21.32 -16.70 -7.77
C GLY A 274 20.87 -16.26 -9.16
N ARG A 275 20.10 -17.08 -9.87
CA ARG A 275 19.59 -16.66 -11.20
C ARG A 275 18.28 -15.91 -11.07
N VAL A 276 18.09 -14.91 -11.94
CA VAL A 276 16.76 -14.35 -12.26
C VAL A 276 16.37 -14.86 -13.65
N ARG A 277 15.23 -15.54 -13.69
CA ARG A 277 14.64 -16.08 -14.91
C ARG A 277 13.53 -15.16 -15.39
N ARG A 278 13.50 -14.93 -16.69
CA ARG A 278 12.48 -14.15 -17.39
C ARG A 278 11.67 -15.07 -18.30
N LEU A 279 10.36 -15.00 -18.21
CA LEU A 279 9.44 -15.67 -19.11
C LEU A 279 8.52 -14.65 -19.77
N ASP A 280 8.67 -14.42 -21.04
CA ASP A 280 7.79 -13.55 -21.83
C ASP A 280 6.41 -14.19 -22.02
N GLN A 281 5.38 -13.39 -22.21
CA GLN A 281 4.04 -13.91 -22.48
C GLN A 281 4.04 -14.83 -23.71
N GLY A 282 3.48 -16.03 -23.55
CA GLY A 282 3.41 -17.05 -24.58
C GLY A 282 4.72 -17.81 -24.85
N ALA A 283 5.83 -17.43 -24.21
CA ALA A 283 7.08 -18.18 -24.31
C ALA A 283 6.99 -19.49 -23.54
N GLN A 284 7.64 -20.54 -24.06
CA GLN A 284 7.68 -21.86 -23.43
C GLN A 284 8.96 -22.09 -22.60
N GLN A 285 9.98 -21.26 -22.80
CA GLN A 285 11.27 -21.38 -22.14
C GLN A 285 11.71 -20.05 -21.54
N PRO A 286 12.23 -20.06 -20.31
CA PRO A 286 12.70 -18.85 -19.68
C PRO A 286 14.12 -18.48 -20.13
N THR A 287 14.40 -17.19 -20.20
CA THR A 287 15.74 -16.63 -20.38
C THR A 287 16.36 -16.29 -19.03
N THR A 288 17.68 -16.49 -18.86
CA THR A 288 18.40 -16.01 -17.68
C THR A 288 18.85 -14.58 -17.90
N ILE A 289 18.33 -13.63 -17.11
CA ILE A 289 18.67 -12.20 -17.18
C ILE A 289 19.63 -11.76 -16.08
N LEU A 290 19.85 -12.59 -15.07
CA LEU A 290 20.91 -12.45 -14.07
C LEU A 290 21.53 -13.83 -13.84
N ALA A 291 22.83 -13.95 -14.05
CA ALA A 291 23.64 -15.08 -13.62
C ALA A 291 23.96 -14.95 -12.11
N PRO A 292 24.28 -16.04 -11.40
CA PRO A 292 24.62 -15.95 -9.98
C PRO A 292 25.74 -14.93 -9.73
N PRO A 293 25.49 -13.89 -8.89
CA PRO A 293 26.53 -12.94 -8.52
C PRO A 293 27.70 -13.66 -7.83
N ALA A 294 28.94 -13.23 -8.11
CA ALA A 294 30.15 -13.87 -7.58
C ALA A 294 30.24 -13.82 -6.05
N ASP A 295 29.59 -12.83 -5.44
CA ASP A 295 29.50 -12.62 -3.99
C ASP A 295 28.31 -13.33 -3.33
N LEU A 296 27.50 -14.06 -4.10
CA LEU A 296 26.31 -14.72 -3.56
C LEU A 296 26.71 -15.92 -2.67
N GLY A 297 26.15 -15.96 -1.46
CA GLY A 297 26.27 -17.10 -0.55
C GLY A 297 24.97 -17.88 -0.44
N ALA A 298 24.75 -18.86 -1.30
CA ALA A 298 23.55 -19.71 -1.23
C ALA A 298 23.78 -20.92 -0.33
N ALA A 299 23.20 -20.89 0.88
CA ALA A 299 23.24 -21.98 1.84
C ALA A 299 21.95 -22.06 2.65
N GLY A 300 21.50 -23.24 3.04
CA GLY A 300 20.30 -23.43 3.85
C GLY A 300 19.06 -22.76 3.23
N GLN A 301 18.55 -21.72 3.89
CA GLN A 301 17.41 -20.91 3.42
C GLN A 301 17.84 -19.62 2.71
N SER A 302 19.15 -19.29 2.72
CA SER A 302 19.71 -18.09 2.12
C SER A 302 20.12 -18.28 0.65
N GLY A 303 20.37 -17.17 -0.04
CA GLY A 303 20.69 -17.11 -1.45
C GLY A 303 20.04 -15.89 -2.11
N LEU A 304 19.64 -15.98 -3.36
CA LEU A 304 18.79 -14.98 -4.03
C LEU A 304 17.33 -15.32 -3.72
N LEU A 305 16.63 -14.41 -3.02
CA LEU A 305 15.35 -14.68 -2.39
C LEU A 305 14.24 -13.81 -3.01
N GLY A 306 13.78 -12.78 -2.31
CA GLY A 306 12.69 -11.90 -2.73
C GLY A 306 13.01 -11.08 -3.98
N ILE A 307 11.96 -10.78 -4.77
CA ILE A 307 12.02 -9.88 -5.92
C ILE A 307 10.83 -8.93 -5.90
N ALA A 308 11.07 -7.67 -6.28
CA ALA A 308 10.01 -6.69 -6.52
C ALA A 308 10.37 -5.83 -7.73
N VAL A 309 9.35 -5.41 -8.46
CA VAL A 309 9.47 -4.49 -9.61
C VAL A 309 9.11 -3.08 -9.13
N ASP A 310 9.86 -2.09 -9.59
CA ASP A 310 9.60 -0.69 -9.27
C ASP A 310 8.25 -0.25 -9.86
N PRO A 311 7.37 0.45 -9.12
CA PRO A 311 6.12 0.98 -9.67
C PRO A 311 6.31 1.89 -10.89
N ASP A 312 7.45 2.59 -10.96
CA ASP A 312 7.81 3.45 -12.09
C ASP A 312 8.70 2.72 -13.13
N PHE A 313 8.60 1.38 -13.20
CA PHE A 313 9.45 0.53 -14.04
C PHE A 313 9.49 0.98 -15.52
N ASN A 314 8.37 1.42 -16.07
CA ASN A 314 8.31 1.92 -17.46
C ASN A 314 9.26 3.10 -17.71
N THR A 315 9.60 3.86 -16.66
CA THR A 315 10.50 5.03 -16.73
C THR A 315 11.92 4.66 -16.34
N ASN A 316 12.10 3.89 -15.25
CA ASN A 316 13.41 3.70 -14.62
C ASN A 316 14.00 2.30 -14.83
N ARG A 317 13.16 1.28 -15.15
CA ARG A 317 13.51 -0.13 -15.36
C ARG A 317 14.15 -0.80 -14.14
N PHE A 318 13.85 -0.32 -12.93
CA PHE A 318 14.42 -0.86 -11.70
C PHE A 318 13.70 -2.12 -11.21
N ILE A 319 14.53 -3.04 -10.71
CA ILE A 319 14.11 -4.29 -10.07
C ILE A 319 14.91 -4.40 -8.77
N TYR A 320 14.26 -4.87 -7.73
CA TYR A 320 14.84 -5.04 -6.41
C TYR A 320 14.92 -6.52 -6.06
N THR A 321 16.03 -6.93 -5.44
CA THR A 321 16.20 -8.28 -4.92
C THR A 321 16.65 -8.24 -3.46
N TYR A 322 16.26 -9.28 -2.71
CA TYR A 322 16.88 -9.60 -1.42
C TYR A 322 17.81 -10.78 -1.62
N GLN A 323 19.04 -10.65 -1.20
CA GLN A 323 20.05 -11.69 -1.40
C GLN A 323 21.10 -11.73 -0.30
N SER A 324 21.70 -12.90 -0.10
CA SER A 324 22.91 -13.04 0.72
C SER A 324 24.17 -12.71 -0.09
N SER A 325 25.18 -12.15 0.59
CA SER A 325 26.40 -11.67 -0.07
C SER A 325 27.58 -11.70 0.89
N ASN A 326 28.79 -11.96 0.36
CA ASN A 326 30.05 -11.82 1.09
C ASN A 326 30.85 -10.58 0.69
N LEU A 327 30.25 -9.66 -0.04
CA LEU A 327 30.93 -8.47 -0.60
C LEU A 327 31.57 -7.58 0.47
N SER A 328 31.04 -7.58 1.69
CA SER A 328 31.59 -6.83 2.84
C SER A 328 32.70 -7.56 3.60
N GLY A 329 33.22 -8.69 3.07
CA GLY A 329 34.23 -9.52 3.71
C GLY A 329 33.71 -10.58 4.70
N SER A 330 32.44 -10.45 5.10
CA SER A 330 31.66 -11.45 5.84
C SER A 330 30.29 -11.58 5.21
N MET A 331 29.63 -12.72 5.46
CA MET A 331 28.27 -12.95 4.96
C MET A 331 27.28 -11.99 5.63
N ASP A 332 26.49 -11.32 4.81
CA ASP A 332 25.30 -10.58 5.23
C ASP A 332 24.14 -10.87 4.27
N ASN A 333 22.94 -10.42 4.61
CA ASN A 333 21.85 -10.29 3.68
C ASN A 333 21.68 -8.82 3.31
N ARG A 334 21.20 -8.54 2.10
CA ARG A 334 21.07 -7.18 1.59
C ARG A 334 19.93 -7.00 0.62
N ILE A 335 19.45 -5.76 0.50
CA ILE A 335 18.53 -5.34 -0.54
C ILE A 335 19.34 -4.68 -1.65
N VAL A 336 19.17 -5.18 -2.87
CA VAL A 336 19.92 -4.73 -4.05
C VAL A 336 18.94 -4.22 -5.10
N ARG A 337 19.25 -3.07 -5.69
CA ARG A 337 18.57 -2.56 -6.88
C ARG A 337 19.39 -2.89 -8.12
N TRP A 338 18.70 -3.35 -9.11
CA TRP A 338 19.21 -3.62 -10.45
C TRP A 338 18.48 -2.77 -11.47
N LYS A 339 19.09 -2.56 -12.63
CA LYS A 339 18.42 -1.98 -13.78
C LYS A 339 18.37 -3.01 -14.91
N LEU A 340 17.18 -3.24 -15.44
CA LEU A 340 17.00 -4.09 -16.61
C LEU A 340 17.44 -3.33 -17.85
N SER A 341 18.32 -3.94 -18.67
CA SER A 341 18.80 -3.38 -19.95
C SER A 341 17.63 -3.04 -20.90
N ALA A 342 17.89 -2.18 -21.88
CA ALA A 342 16.86 -1.73 -22.82
C ALA A 342 16.25 -2.88 -23.63
N ASP A 343 17.05 -3.88 -23.97
CA ASP A 343 16.62 -5.11 -24.65
C ASP A 343 15.93 -6.11 -23.72
N GLY A 344 15.93 -5.84 -22.41
CA GLY A 344 15.32 -6.71 -21.39
C GLY A 344 16.09 -7.99 -21.09
N MET A 345 17.34 -8.13 -21.54
CA MET A 345 18.07 -9.39 -21.50
C MET A 345 19.08 -9.49 -20.35
N THR A 346 19.39 -8.37 -19.67
CA THR A 346 20.36 -8.38 -18.57
C THR A 346 19.96 -7.44 -17.44
N LEU A 347 20.21 -7.89 -16.20
CA LEU A 347 20.17 -7.04 -15.00
C LEU A 347 21.60 -6.54 -14.72
N GLY A 348 21.79 -5.24 -14.76
CA GLY A 348 23.04 -4.54 -14.51
C GLY A 348 22.89 -3.38 -13.53
N GLU A 349 23.84 -2.45 -13.54
CA GLU A 349 23.86 -1.23 -12.72
C GLU A 349 23.49 -1.52 -11.22
N ARG A 350 24.10 -2.59 -10.66
CA ARG A 350 23.85 -3.01 -9.28
C ARG A 350 24.12 -1.87 -8.30
N ARG A 351 23.16 -1.66 -7.39
CA ARG A 351 23.30 -0.76 -6.24
C ARG A 351 22.76 -1.44 -4.99
N ASP A 352 23.61 -1.61 -3.99
CA ASP A 352 23.20 -2.10 -2.69
C ASP A 352 22.49 -0.98 -1.93
N LEU A 353 21.24 -1.19 -1.57
CA LEU A 353 20.38 -0.17 -0.91
C LEU A 353 20.40 -0.31 0.61
N LEU A 354 20.41 -1.54 1.11
CA LEU A 354 20.53 -1.87 2.54
C LEU A 354 21.47 -3.05 2.68
N VAL A 355 22.47 -2.93 3.55
CA VAL A 355 23.47 -3.94 3.83
C VAL A 355 23.56 -4.24 5.32
N GLY A 356 24.25 -5.31 5.70
CA GLY A 356 24.47 -5.65 7.11
C GLY A 356 23.23 -6.21 7.79
N ILE A 357 22.24 -6.73 7.04
CA ILE A 357 21.21 -7.57 7.62
C ILE A 357 21.88 -8.89 8.03
N PRO A 358 21.77 -9.32 9.29
CA PRO A 358 22.50 -10.47 9.77
C PRO A 358 22.24 -11.73 8.95
N TRP A 359 23.29 -12.52 8.74
CA TRP A 359 23.24 -13.83 8.11
C TRP A 359 23.56 -14.92 9.13
N GLY A 360 22.64 -15.87 9.31
CA GLY A 360 22.81 -16.96 10.25
C GLY A 360 23.75 -18.04 9.72
N ALA A 361 24.50 -18.69 10.62
CA ALA A 361 25.38 -19.80 10.26
C ALA A 361 24.61 -20.87 9.48
N GLY A 362 25.14 -21.28 8.32
CA GLY A 362 24.44 -22.20 7.42
C GLY A 362 23.22 -21.64 6.71
N GLY A 363 22.99 -20.31 6.75
CA GLY A 363 21.91 -19.62 6.04
C GLY A 363 20.51 -19.87 6.60
N GLY A 364 20.40 -20.17 7.92
CA GLY A 364 19.10 -20.39 8.55
C GLY A 364 18.35 -19.10 8.84
N HIS A 365 17.01 -19.14 8.78
CA HIS A 365 16.08 -18.05 9.12
C HIS A 365 16.46 -16.70 8.50
N SER A 366 16.55 -16.65 7.18
CA SER A 366 16.92 -15.43 6.45
C SER A 366 15.76 -14.45 6.24
N GLY A 367 14.49 -14.86 6.48
CA GLY A 367 13.34 -14.10 6.03
C GLY A 367 13.34 -13.96 4.50
N GLY A 368 13.46 -12.74 4.01
CA GLY A 368 13.85 -12.45 2.61
C GLY A 368 12.73 -12.11 1.65
N ARG A 369 11.48 -11.95 2.10
CA ARG A 369 10.40 -11.48 1.23
C ARG A 369 10.50 -9.97 1.04
N LEU A 370 10.31 -9.51 -0.20
CA LEU A 370 10.41 -8.11 -0.60
C LEU A 370 9.15 -7.68 -1.32
N ARG A 371 8.55 -6.55 -0.93
CA ARG A 371 7.38 -5.96 -1.58
C ARG A 371 7.48 -4.44 -1.60
N VAL A 372 6.83 -3.82 -2.58
CA VAL A 372 6.60 -2.36 -2.57
C VAL A 372 5.23 -2.11 -1.98
N GLY A 373 5.15 -1.26 -0.96
CA GLY A 373 3.89 -0.82 -0.36
C GLY A 373 3.16 0.19 -1.23
N LEU A 374 1.87 0.43 -0.96
CA LEU A 374 1.10 1.47 -1.64
C LEU A 374 1.65 2.89 -1.37
N ASP A 375 2.44 3.05 -0.32
CA ASP A 375 3.18 4.27 0.01
C ASP A 375 4.48 4.46 -0.81
N GLY A 376 4.73 3.55 -1.76
CA GLY A 376 5.89 3.58 -2.64
C GLY A 376 7.23 3.20 -2.02
N HIS A 377 7.25 2.66 -0.79
CA HIS A 377 8.47 2.22 -0.12
C HIS A 377 8.68 0.72 -0.25
N LEU A 378 9.94 0.29 -0.12
CA LEU A 378 10.32 -1.12 -0.05
C LEU A 378 10.16 -1.63 1.39
N TYR A 379 9.45 -2.75 1.52
CA TYR A 379 9.35 -3.52 2.75
C TYR A 379 10.02 -4.85 2.56
N ALA A 380 10.90 -5.22 3.50
CA ALA A 380 11.56 -6.52 3.48
C ALA A 380 11.48 -7.19 4.84
N THR A 381 11.32 -8.51 4.82
CA THR A 381 11.33 -9.34 6.03
C THR A 381 12.74 -9.87 6.30
N THR A 382 13.15 -9.90 7.55
CA THR A 382 14.43 -10.47 7.99
C THR A 382 14.18 -11.47 9.11
N GLY A 383 14.94 -12.55 9.14
CA GLY A 383 14.80 -13.58 10.17
C GLY A 383 15.72 -13.37 11.37
N ASP A 384 15.52 -14.14 12.43
CA ASP A 384 16.31 -14.15 13.67
C ASP A 384 17.66 -14.87 13.55
N ASN A 385 17.97 -15.42 12.38
CA ASN A 385 19.19 -16.17 12.08
C ASN A 385 19.48 -17.31 13.06
N ARG A 386 18.48 -17.82 13.74
CA ARG A 386 18.58 -18.78 14.87
C ARG A 386 19.38 -18.23 16.04
N THR A 387 19.29 -16.91 16.29
CA THR A 387 19.96 -16.21 17.38
C THR A 387 18.92 -15.48 18.22
N GLY A 388 18.57 -16.03 19.36
CA GLY A 388 17.36 -15.74 20.12
C GLY A 388 17.14 -14.30 20.56
N PHE A 389 18.18 -13.50 20.81
CA PHE A 389 18.01 -12.12 21.26
C PHE A 389 17.86 -11.12 20.12
N ILE A 390 18.28 -11.46 18.91
CA ILE A 390 18.27 -10.56 17.73
C ILE A 390 16.90 -9.95 17.43
N PRO A 391 15.77 -10.66 17.52
CA PRO A 391 14.45 -10.09 17.21
C PRO A 391 14.06 -8.90 18.07
N GLN A 392 14.46 -8.89 19.34
CA GLN A 392 14.16 -7.81 20.30
C GLN A 392 15.28 -6.75 20.36
N ASP A 393 16.47 -7.02 19.79
CA ASP A 393 17.55 -6.03 19.69
C ASP A 393 17.28 -5.04 18.55
N LEU A 394 16.97 -3.81 18.90
CA LEU A 394 16.68 -2.74 17.96
C LEU A 394 17.92 -2.10 17.32
N THR A 395 19.13 -2.45 17.77
CA THR A 395 20.38 -1.97 17.17
C THR A 395 20.79 -2.76 15.93
N GLY A 396 20.14 -3.92 15.71
CA GLY A 396 20.34 -4.80 14.57
C GLY A 396 19.12 -4.95 13.68
N LEU A 397 19.29 -5.57 12.51
CA LEU A 397 18.25 -5.74 11.48
C LEU A 397 17.72 -7.17 11.37
N GLY A 398 18.06 -8.10 12.27
CA GLY A 398 17.54 -9.46 12.27
C GLY A 398 16.18 -9.56 13.00
N GLY A 399 15.27 -10.40 12.52
CA GLY A 399 13.92 -10.56 13.08
C GLY A 399 13.05 -9.30 12.97
N LYS A 400 13.07 -8.65 11.81
CA LYS A 400 12.42 -7.35 11.55
C LYS A 400 11.57 -7.36 10.28
N VAL A 401 10.67 -6.42 10.20
CA VAL A 401 10.21 -5.84 8.94
C VAL A 401 10.93 -4.52 8.78
N VAL A 402 11.75 -4.37 7.74
CA VAL A 402 12.44 -3.11 7.43
C VAL A 402 11.70 -2.35 6.36
N ARG A 403 11.72 -1.02 6.43
CA ARG A 403 11.13 -0.11 5.43
C ARG A 403 12.16 0.91 5.01
N ILE A 404 12.44 0.96 3.71
CA ILE A 404 13.36 1.93 3.09
C ILE A 404 12.72 2.54 1.84
N ALA A 405 13.19 3.70 1.45
CA ALA A 405 12.83 4.28 0.15
C ALA A 405 13.50 3.49 -0.99
N ARG A 406 12.98 3.62 -2.20
CA ARG A 406 13.45 2.92 -3.40
C ARG A 406 14.87 3.32 -3.85
N ASP A 407 15.42 4.38 -3.31
CA ASP A 407 16.80 4.81 -3.49
C ASP A 407 17.75 4.39 -2.34
N GLY A 408 17.21 3.71 -1.31
CA GLY A 408 17.92 3.25 -0.13
C GLY A 408 17.93 4.25 1.02
N THR A 409 17.35 5.44 0.87
CA THR A 409 17.21 6.40 1.97
C THR A 409 16.17 5.92 2.98
N ILE A 410 16.26 6.42 4.22
CA ILE A 410 15.36 6.03 5.31
C ILE A 410 14.18 7.00 5.32
N PRO A 411 12.93 6.52 5.20
CA PRO A 411 11.74 7.37 5.28
C PRO A 411 11.63 8.06 6.64
N ALA A 412 11.40 9.37 6.65
CA ALA A 412 11.24 10.13 7.88
C ALA A 412 10.06 9.64 8.75
N ALA A 413 9.03 9.09 8.10
CA ALA A 413 7.85 8.51 8.74
C ALA A 413 8.09 7.10 9.33
N ASN A 414 9.30 6.56 9.30
CA ASN A 414 9.60 5.33 10.03
C ASN A 414 9.49 5.55 11.54
N PRO A 415 9.03 4.55 12.31
CA PRO A 415 8.84 4.69 13.74
C PRO A 415 10.15 4.99 14.48
N MET A 416 10.05 5.82 15.53
CA MET A 416 11.16 6.15 16.43
C MET A 416 11.13 5.18 17.62
N LEU A 417 11.87 4.09 17.53
CA LEU A 417 11.88 3.01 18.53
C LEU A 417 12.91 3.21 19.66
N GLY A 418 13.60 4.33 19.66
CA GLY A 418 14.61 4.70 20.67
C GLY A 418 15.84 5.34 20.05
N PRO A 419 16.73 5.92 20.86
CA PRO A 419 17.87 6.70 20.39
C PRO A 419 18.95 5.86 19.67
N THR A 420 19.05 4.57 19.99
CA THR A 420 20.02 3.63 19.39
C THR A 420 19.40 2.69 18.35
N ALA A 421 18.06 2.74 18.18
CA ALA A 421 17.36 1.88 17.25
C ALA A 421 17.73 2.21 15.79
N ARG A 422 17.87 1.15 14.97
CA ARG A 422 18.03 1.28 13.53
C ARG A 422 16.79 1.91 12.92
N ARG A 423 16.99 2.96 12.16
CA ARG A 423 15.89 3.76 11.57
C ARG A 423 15.17 3.06 10.43
N GLU A 424 15.74 2.01 9.89
CA GLU A 424 15.14 1.15 8.85
C GLU A 424 14.03 0.26 9.41
N ILE A 425 13.97 0.04 10.72
CA ILE A 425 13.00 -0.85 11.35
C ILE A 425 11.59 -0.26 11.26
N PHE A 426 10.68 -0.99 10.64
CA PHE A 426 9.26 -0.68 10.61
C PHE A 426 8.49 -1.43 11.71
N ALA A 427 8.81 -2.72 11.91
CA ALA A 427 8.32 -3.58 13.00
C ALA A 427 9.39 -4.60 13.38
N TYR A 428 9.29 -5.22 14.55
CA TYR A 428 10.32 -6.08 15.09
C TYR A 428 9.75 -7.27 15.88
N GLY A 429 10.62 -8.14 16.39
CA GLY A 429 10.21 -9.25 17.24
C GLY A 429 9.69 -10.46 16.45
N PHE A 430 10.31 -10.79 15.30
CA PHE A 430 9.93 -11.89 14.44
C PHE A 430 11.00 -12.99 14.38
N ARG A 431 10.55 -14.24 14.17
CA ARG A 431 11.41 -15.41 14.05
C ARG A 431 11.94 -15.61 12.63
N ASN A 432 11.05 -15.97 11.71
CA ASN A 432 11.42 -16.26 10.32
C ASN A 432 10.27 -15.95 9.35
N PRO A 433 9.95 -14.68 9.16
CA PRO A 433 8.86 -14.25 8.28
C PRO A 433 9.26 -14.44 6.82
N GLN A 434 8.65 -15.39 6.12
CA GLN A 434 8.91 -15.69 4.71
C GLN A 434 7.83 -15.14 3.76
N GLY A 435 6.75 -14.58 4.29
CA GLY A 435 5.71 -13.91 3.53
C GLY A 435 5.41 -12.52 4.04
N ILE A 436 5.20 -11.58 3.14
CA ILE A 436 4.58 -10.27 3.41
C ILE A 436 3.67 -9.94 2.24
N ALA A 437 2.44 -9.56 2.54
CA ALA A 437 1.46 -9.14 1.55
C ALA A 437 0.96 -7.73 1.86
N VAL A 438 0.74 -6.96 0.81
CA VAL A 438 0.14 -5.62 0.88
C VAL A 438 -1.33 -5.75 0.52
N ARG A 439 -2.23 -5.34 1.42
CA ARG A 439 -3.68 -5.37 1.14
C ARG A 439 -3.99 -4.34 0.05
N PRO A 440 -4.67 -4.74 -1.02
CA PRO A 440 -5.12 -3.80 -2.04
C PRO A 440 -5.98 -2.69 -1.42
N VAL A 441 -5.94 -1.48 -1.98
CA VAL A 441 -6.71 -0.29 -1.61
C VAL A 441 -6.27 0.34 -0.28
N THR A 442 -6.06 -0.44 0.80
CA THR A 442 -5.74 0.12 2.14
C THR A 442 -4.24 0.21 2.43
N GLY A 443 -3.41 -0.62 1.74
CA GLY A 443 -1.96 -0.65 1.94
C GLY A 443 -1.50 -1.32 3.23
N GLU A 444 -2.40 -1.91 3.99
CA GLU A 444 -2.07 -2.66 5.21
C GLU A 444 -1.18 -3.85 4.92
N LEU A 445 -0.24 -4.11 5.82
CA LEU A 445 0.73 -5.18 5.68
C LEU A 445 0.32 -6.39 6.52
N TYR A 446 0.43 -7.58 5.91
CA TYR A 446 0.21 -8.85 6.59
C TYR A 446 1.46 -9.71 6.45
N LEU A 447 1.95 -10.16 7.58
CA LEU A 447 3.14 -11.01 7.67
C LEU A 447 2.71 -12.46 7.81
N CYS A 448 3.39 -13.35 7.08
CA CYS A 448 3.24 -14.79 7.19
C CYS A 448 4.56 -15.36 7.72
N GLU A 449 4.51 -15.95 8.90
CA GLU A 449 5.69 -16.32 9.66
C GLU A 449 5.70 -17.80 10.04
N HIS A 450 6.90 -18.36 9.99
CA HIS A 450 7.18 -19.76 10.26
C HIS A 450 7.48 -19.99 11.73
N GLY A 451 6.64 -20.75 12.40
CA GLY A 451 6.80 -21.15 13.81
C GLY A 451 7.93 -22.16 14.07
N PRO A 452 8.27 -22.43 15.35
CA PRO A 452 9.34 -23.36 15.69
C PRO A 452 9.02 -24.83 15.33
N ASN A 453 7.96 -25.37 15.86
CA ASN A 453 7.46 -26.73 15.56
C ASN A 453 6.01 -26.70 15.09
N ASP A 454 5.27 -25.75 15.59
CA ASP A 454 3.87 -25.42 15.28
C ASP A 454 3.71 -23.90 15.37
N SER A 455 2.46 -23.43 15.39
CA SER A 455 2.13 -22.02 15.58
C SER A 455 2.72 -21.10 14.51
N ASP A 456 2.65 -21.51 13.24
CA ASP A 456 2.85 -20.58 12.12
C ASP A 456 1.78 -19.48 12.19
N GLU A 457 2.16 -18.21 12.00
CA GLU A 457 1.27 -17.07 12.28
C GLU A 457 1.06 -16.17 11.07
N VAL A 458 -0.17 -15.63 10.96
CA VAL A 458 -0.48 -14.48 10.09
C VAL A 458 -0.80 -13.29 10.98
N THR A 459 0.01 -12.25 10.88
CA THR A 459 -0.08 -11.04 11.71
C THR A 459 -0.22 -9.79 10.87
N ARG A 460 -1.21 -8.94 11.20
CA ARG A 460 -1.32 -7.59 10.64
C ARG A 460 -0.27 -6.69 11.28
N ILE A 461 0.62 -6.12 10.46
CA ILE A 461 1.77 -5.35 10.92
C ILE A 461 1.40 -3.88 11.06
N VAL A 462 1.79 -3.29 12.18
CA VAL A 462 1.70 -1.84 12.42
C VAL A 462 3.10 -1.24 12.59
N ALA A 463 3.24 0.04 12.29
CA ALA A 463 4.50 0.77 12.48
C ALA A 463 4.91 0.76 13.96
N GLY A 464 6.13 0.32 14.25
CA GLY A 464 6.66 0.19 15.61
C GLY A 464 6.19 -1.05 16.37
N GLY A 465 5.35 -1.90 15.76
CA GLY A 465 4.80 -3.09 16.40
C GLY A 465 5.84 -4.16 16.71
N ASN A 466 5.65 -4.86 17.85
CA ASN A 466 6.44 -6.02 18.26
C ASN A 466 5.66 -7.31 17.96
N GLY A 467 6.27 -8.26 17.24
CA GLY A 467 5.71 -9.59 16.99
C GLY A 467 5.76 -10.53 18.22
N GLY A 468 6.55 -10.15 19.24
CA GLY A 468 6.59 -10.91 20.50
C GLY A 468 7.50 -12.13 20.51
N TRP A 469 8.23 -12.43 19.43
CA TRP A 469 9.16 -13.55 19.40
C TRP A 469 10.40 -13.30 20.27
N ASN A 470 10.58 -14.15 21.27
CA ASN A 470 11.79 -14.20 22.08
C ASN A 470 12.00 -15.60 22.66
N PRO A 471 12.95 -16.40 22.15
CA PRO A 471 13.25 -17.74 22.69
C PRO A 471 14.04 -17.70 24.00
N ASN A 472 14.39 -16.51 24.51
CA ASN A 472 14.89 -16.34 25.87
C ASN A 472 13.71 -16.01 26.79
N GLY A 473 13.57 -16.70 27.91
CA GLY A 473 12.53 -16.40 28.89
C GLY A 473 12.65 -14.99 29.51
N PRO A 474 11.67 -14.56 30.31
CA PRO A 474 11.67 -13.24 30.94
C PRO A 474 12.87 -12.96 31.82
N ASP A 475 13.50 -14.01 32.37
CA ASP A 475 14.72 -13.95 33.18
C ASP A 475 16.02 -13.96 32.34
N GLY A 476 15.92 -13.87 31.02
CA GLY A 476 17.03 -13.92 30.08
C GLY A 476 17.59 -15.32 29.81
N ARG A 477 17.02 -16.37 30.41
CA ARG A 477 17.44 -17.76 30.17
C ARG A 477 16.93 -18.23 28.83
N TYR A 478 17.79 -18.86 28.07
CA TYR A 478 17.39 -19.51 26.81
C TYR A 478 16.50 -20.72 27.13
N ILE A 479 15.23 -20.62 26.72
CA ILE A 479 14.23 -21.69 26.91
C ILE A 479 14.15 -22.64 25.71
N GLY A 480 14.90 -22.35 24.65
CA GLY A 480 14.94 -23.11 23.42
C GLY A 480 13.88 -22.68 22.42
N TYR A 481 14.18 -22.85 21.14
CA TYR A 481 13.26 -22.52 20.06
C TYR A 481 11.95 -23.32 20.11
N GLU A 482 12.03 -24.56 20.55
CA GLU A 482 10.90 -25.49 20.60
C GLU A 482 9.92 -25.21 21.77
N GLY A 483 10.42 -24.55 22.83
CA GLY A 483 9.62 -24.19 23.99
C GLY A 483 9.12 -22.75 23.99
N ALA A 484 9.54 -21.93 23.02
CA ALA A 484 9.17 -20.53 22.98
C ALA A 484 7.82 -20.32 22.29
N LYS A 485 7.01 -19.41 22.84
CA LYS A 485 5.76 -18.94 22.22
C LYS A 485 6.11 -18.04 21.04
N MET A 486 5.44 -18.19 19.90
CA MET A 486 5.65 -17.33 18.73
C MET A 486 5.30 -15.88 19.06
N THR A 487 4.15 -15.64 19.64
CA THR A 487 3.74 -14.34 20.18
C THR A 487 3.64 -14.44 21.69
N ASP A 488 4.68 -13.98 22.40
CA ASP A 488 4.72 -14.01 23.87
C ASP A 488 4.12 -12.73 24.48
N THR A 489 2.81 -12.76 24.69
CA THR A 489 2.09 -11.64 25.33
C THR A 489 2.26 -11.57 26.84
N GLU A 490 2.86 -12.56 27.48
CA GLU A 490 3.21 -12.51 28.90
C GLU A 490 4.47 -11.67 29.10
N GLN A 491 5.47 -11.88 28.24
CA GLN A 491 6.71 -11.09 28.25
C GLN A 491 6.53 -9.72 27.57
N PHE A 492 5.72 -9.64 26.52
CA PHE A 492 5.44 -8.44 25.74
C PHE A 492 3.93 -8.20 25.67
N PRO A 493 3.32 -7.57 26.69
CA PRO A 493 1.86 -7.38 26.73
C PRO A 493 1.29 -6.63 25.51
N ASP A 494 2.09 -5.77 24.89
CA ASP A 494 1.74 -4.97 23.71
C ASP A 494 2.10 -5.65 22.38
N ALA A 495 2.51 -6.94 22.40
CA ALA A 495 2.80 -7.67 21.18
C ALA A 495 1.56 -7.73 20.27
N MET A 496 1.81 -7.55 18.97
CA MET A 496 0.78 -7.69 17.95
C MET A 496 0.23 -9.13 17.95
N ARG A 497 -1.07 -9.26 18.20
CA ARG A 497 -1.70 -10.59 18.19
C ARG A 497 -1.88 -11.06 16.75
N PRO A 498 -1.59 -12.34 16.46
CA PRO A 498 -1.86 -12.90 15.15
C PRO A 498 -3.36 -12.93 14.87
N LEU A 499 -3.72 -12.68 13.60
CA LEU A 499 -5.08 -12.86 13.10
C LEU A 499 -5.46 -14.33 12.95
N TRP A 500 -4.46 -15.14 12.67
CA TRP A 500 -4.61 -16.57 12.50
C TRP A 500 -3.34 -17.32 12.86
N VAL A 501 -3.52 -18.46 13.50
CA VAL A 501 -2.45 -19.37 13.91
C VAL A 501 -2.71 -20.76 13.32
N GLN A 502 -1.71 -21.31 12.64
CA GLN A 502 -1.70 -22.69 12.18
C GLN A 502 -0.96 -23.54 13.19
N ASN A 503 -1.66 -24.38 13.93
CA ASN A 503 -1.11 -25.14 15.05
C ASN A 503 -0.40 -26.45 14.64
N ASP A 504 -0.41 -26.80 13.36
CA ASP A 504 0.35 -27.93 12.84
C ASP A 504 1.69 -27.46 12.29
N SER A 505 2.70 -28.35 12.27
CA SER A 505 4.00 -28.08 11.63
C SER A 505 3.84 -27.98 10.10
N ALA A 506 3.30 -26.88 9.64
CA ALA A 506 2.93 -26.70 8.24
C ALA A 506 4.02 -26.02 7.40
N GLY A 507 4.87 -25.20 8.02
CA GLY A 507 5.94 -24.46 7.36
C GLY A 507 5.43 -23.37 6.46
N MET A 508 4.75 -22.39 7.06
CA MET A 508 4.20 -21.21 6.37
C MET A 508 5.26 -20.46 5.58
N SER A 509 4.94 -20.02 4.39
CA SER A 509 5.91 -19.41 3.48
C SER A 509 5.39 -18.07 2.91
N GLY A 510 5.07 -18.02 1.61
CA GLY A 510 4.58 -16.81 0.97
C GLY A 510 3.09 -16.62 1.12
N CYS A 511 2.66 -15.38 0.89
CA CYS A 511 1.25 -15.02 0.82
C CYS A 511 1.03 -13.89 -0.18
N ALA A 512 -0.20 -13.79 -0.67
CA ALA A 512 -0.66 -12.68 -1.51
C ALA A 512 -2.18 -12.50 -1.35
N PHE A 513 -2.64 -11.27 -1.47
CA PHE A 513 -4.07 -11.01 -1.66
C PHE A 513 -4.49 -11.36 -3.07
N VAL A 514 -5.62 -12.00 -3.21
CA VAL A 514 -6.29 -12.19 -4.51
C VAL A 514 -7.31 -11.08 -4.71
N SER A 515 -7.51 -10.65 -5.94
CA SER A 515 -8.42 -9.56 -6.26
C SER A 515 -9.00 -9.72 -7.65
N GLY A 516 -10.26 -9.37 -7.78
CA GLY A 516 -10.99 -9.42 -9.04
C GLY A 516 -12.21 -10.34 -8.99
N PRO A 517 -13.19 -10.13 -9.88
CA PRO A 517 -14.48 -10.83 -9.86
C PRO A 517 -14.37 -12.35 -10.08
N GLN A 518 -13.29 -12.81 -10.72
CA GLN A 518 -13.01 -14.24 -10.94
C GLN A 518 -12.80 -14.99 -9.62
N TRP A 519 -12.37 -14.32 -8.57
CA TRP A 519 -12.17 -14.90 -7.24
C TRP A 519 -13.47 -15.05 -6.44
N LYS A 520 -14.60 -14.53 -6.93
CA LYS A 520 -15.92 -14.69 -6.31
C LYS A 520 -15.89 -14.37 -4.81
N ALA A 521 -16.26 -15.36 -3.95
CA ALA A 521 -16.24 -15.18 -2.49
C ALA A 521 -14.84 -14.94 -1.90
N TRP A 522 -13.78 -15.18 -2.65
CA TRP A 522 -12.40 -14.98 -2.21
C TRP A 522 -11.81 -13.65 -2.68
N ASP A 523 -12.59 -12.82 -3.39
CA ASP A 523 -12.12 -11.47 -3.75
C ASP A 523 -11.72 -10.68 -2.49
N GLY A 524 -10.48 -10.17 -2.47
CA GLY A 524 -9.88 -9.51 -1.31
C GLY A 524 -9.39 -10.45 -0.20
N ALA A 525 -9.41 -11.77 -0.39
CA ALA A 525 -8.88 -12.73 0.57
C ALA A 525 -7.35 -12.84 0.49
N LEU A 526 -6.73 -13.19 1.62
CA LEU A 526 -5.31 -13.49 1.69
C LEU A 526 -5.09 -15.00 1.46
N VAL A 527 -4.33 -15.35 0.44
CA VAL A 527 -3.89 -16.72 0.20
C VAL A 527 -2.53 -16.93 0.84
N VAL A 528 -2.40 -18.00 1.62
CA VAL A 528 -1.18 -18.39 2.35
C VAL A 528 -0.74 -19.76 1.91
N GLY A 529 0.55 -19.94 1.66
CA GLY A 529 1.13 -21.20 1.23
C GLY A 529 2.01 -21.86 2.28
N PHE A 530 2.07 -23.20 2.21
CA PHE A 530 2.83 -24.02 3.14
C PHE A 530 3.79 -24.94 2.41
N MET A 531 5.05 -24.91 2.85
CA MET A 531 6.10 -25.76 2.28
C MET A 531 6.07 -27.18 2.81
N ALA A 532 5.90 -27.37 4.12
CA ALA A 532 5.92 -28.69 4.72
C ALA A 532 4.59 -29.42 4.52
N ALA A 533 3.48 -28.75 4.78
CA ALA A 533 2.13 -29.30 4.59
C ALA A 533 1.70 -29.35 3.11
N ARG A 534 2.41 -28.66 2.20
CA ARG A 534 2.17 -28.69 0.75
C ARG A 534 0.71 -28.36 0.38
N LYS A 535 0.13 -27.36 1.06
CA LYS A 535 -1.25 -26.89 0.91
C LYS A 535 -1.30 -25.37 0.82
N MET A 536 -2.48 -24.82 0.52
CA MET A 536 -2.80 -23.41 0.66
C MET A 536 -3.95 -23.24 1.66
N GLU A 537 -4.04 -22.06 2.25
CA GLU A 537 -5.22 -21.61 3.01
C GLU A 537 -5.67 -20.26 2.42
N VAL A 538 -6.98 -20.12 2.27
CA VAL A 538 -7.61 -18.85 1.86
C VAL A 538 -8.24 -18.22 3.08
N LEU A 539 -7.71 -17.07 3.49
CA LEU A 539 -8.14 -16.33 4.68
C LEU A 539 -9.01 -15.15 4.26
N GLN A 540 -10.31 -15.24 4.51
CA GLN A 540 -11.24 -14.14 4.32
C GLN A 540 -11.25 -13.28 5.58
N LEU A 541 -10.90 -12.01 5.43
CA LEU A 541 -10.78 -11.06 6.53
C LEU A 541 -12.02 -10.18 6.63
N SER A 542 -12.23 -9.59 7.81
CA SER A 542 -13.24 -8.55 8.01
C SER A 542 -12.98 -7.34 7.11
N GLY A 543 -14.00 -6.52 6.89
CA GLY A 543 -13.89 -5.34 6.01
C GLY A 543 -12.76 -4.39 6.41
N ASP A 544 -12.52 -4.22 7.72
CA ASP A 544 -11.42 -3.45 8.30
C ASP A 544 -10.08 -4.23 8.34
N GLY A 545 -10.06 -5.50 7.93
CA GLY A 545 -8.87 -6.35 7.93
C GLY A 545 -8.38 -6.79 9.32
N GLY A 546 -9.11 -6.45 10.38
CA GLY A 546 -8.70 -6.67 11.77
C GLY A 546 -9.00 -8.06 12.32
N ALA A 547 -9.82 -8.86 11.64
CA ALA A 547 -10.22 -10.18 12.10
C ALA A 547 -10.32 -11.20 10.96
N LEU A 548 -10.06 -12.47 11.27
CA LEU A 548 -10.36 -13.59 10.39
C LEU A 548 -11.86 -13.88 10.46
N VAL A 549 -12.52 -13.86 9.30
CA VAL A 549 -13.95 -14.23 9.16
C VAL A 549 -14.09 -15.72 8.85
N LYS A 550 -13.27 -16.22 7.91
CA LYS A 550 -13.30 -17.61 7.47
C LYS A 550 -11.95 -18.02 6.93
N ASN A 551 -11.51 -19.25 7.21
CA ASN A 551 -10.45 -19.88 6.45
C ASN A 551 -10.99 -21.03 5.63
N THR A 552 -10.38 -21.27 4.47
CA THR A 552 -10.74 -22.37 3.57
C THR A 552 -9.45 -23.08 3.15
N PRO A 553 -9.22 -24.32 3.61
CA PRO A 553 -8.07 -25.09 3.21
C PRO A 553 -8.21 -25.56 1.76
N ILE A 554 -7.15 -25.38 0.98
CA ILE A 554 -7.03 -25.88 -0.38
C ILE A 554 -5.97 -26.99 -0.37
N PRO A 555 -6.36 -28.25 -0.55
CA PRO A 555 -5.41 -29.35 -0.60
C PRO A 555 -4.36 -29.11 -1.68
N GLY A 556 -3.12 -29.36 -1.35
CA GLY A 556 -2.02 -29.31 -2.31
C GLY A 556 -1.94 -30.62 -3.11
N ASP A 557 -1.15 -30.60 -4.14
CA ASP A 557 -0.88 -31.72 -5.05
C ASP A 557 0.51 -32.35 -4.82
N GLY A 558 1.07 -32.14 -3.65
CA GLY A 558 2.38 -32.65 -3.29
C GLY A 558 3.55 -31.70 -3.49
N GLU A 559 3.30 -30.49 -4.06
CA GLU A 559 4.36 -29.49 -4.28
C GLU A 559 4.56 -28.59 -3.06
N ARG A 560 5.81 -28.17 -2.84
CA ARG A 560 6.19 -27.22 -1.78
C ARG A 560 5.89 -25.80 -2.25
N LEU A 561 4.93 -25.14 -1.65
CA LEU A 561 4.53 -23.79 -2.03
C LEU A 561 5.41 -22.75 -1.32
N ARG A 562 6.05 -21.86 -2.07
CA ARG A 562 7.01 -20.91 -1.51
C ARG A 562 6.63 -19.45 -1.73
N GLY A 563 6.44 -19.00 -2.96
CA GLY A 563 6.10 -17.63 -3.30
C GLY A 563 4.71 -17.51 -3.89
N PHE A 564 4.06 -16.37 -3.66
CA PHE A 564 2.77 -16.02 -4.23
C PHE A 564 2.83 -14.62 -4.79
N THR A 565 2.24 -14.43 -5.95
CA THR A 565 2.00 -13.12 -6.55
C THR A 565 0.72 -13.19 -7.36
N LEU A 566 -0.02 -12.09 -7.41
CA LEU A 566 -1.19 -11.96 -8.27
C LEU A 566 -0.71 -11.67 -9.70
N GLY A 567 -1.30 -12.36 -10.68
CA GLY A 567 -1.04 -12.08 -12.08
C GLY A 567 -1.62 -10.72 -12.52
N PRO A 568 -1.18 -10.17 -13.65
CA PRO A 568 -1.66 -8.88 -14.15
C PRO A 568 -3.14 -8.93 -14.58
N ASP A 569 -3.66 -10.11 -14.78
CA ASP A 569 -5.07 -10.39 -15.10
C ASP A 569 -5.93 -10.71 -13.86
N GLY A 570 -5.35 -10.58 -12.65
CA GLY A 570 -5.99 -10.91 -11.37
C GLY A 570 -5.94 -12.40 -11.08
#